data_6cb3264b73d4fccad6358b3d0458d847
#
_entry.id   6cb3264b73d4fccad6358b3d0458d847
#
_cell.length_a   1.000
_cell.length_b   1.000
_cell.length_c   1.000
_cell.angle_alpha   90.00
_cell.angle_beta   90.00
_cell.angle_gamma   90.00
#
_symmetry.space_group_name_H-M   'P 1'
#
loop_
_entity.id
_entity.type
_entity.pdbx_description
1 polymer ?
#
loop_
_entity_poly.entity_id
_entity_poly.type
_entity_poly.pdbx_seq_one_letter_code
_entity_poly.pdbx_strand_id
1 'polypeptide(L)'
;MYKRNNRTPEEMADFMEQWGIEYTWVDKLLHPFIWVWVRIEEMWNNLRCRCQRFQKGYSKRDVWEMRDWFIQTAKPMLRELSTKAYDYPEKVGEDQWRKLLLEMAELLEVMDLWEDGAARKAAGIAENDRNVEAYRLLNAEQERAKDRFFFLFNKYFFDL
;
A
#
# COMPACT_ATOMS: atom_id res chain seq x y z
N MET A 1 7.34 -2.12 2.56
CA MET A 1 7.00 -2.53 3.95
C MET A 1 7.99 -3.56 4.43
N TYR A 2 8.87 -3.22 5.35
CA TYR A 2 9.80 -4.19 5.93
C TYR A 2 8.98 -5.17 6.76
N LYS A 3 8.65 -6.34 6.21
CA LYS A 3 8.02 -7.41 6.98
C LYS A 3 9.02 -7.83 8.05
N ARG A 4 8.89 -7.23 9.24
CA ARG A 4 9.57 -7.72 10.43
C ARG A 4 9.19 -9.19 10.54
N ASN A 5 10.18 -10.05 10.68
CA ASN A 5 10.05 -11.50 10.67
C ASN A 5 9.10 -11.97 11.80
N ASN A 6 7.81 -12.03 11.52
CA ASN A 6 6.76 -12.51 12.43
C ASN A 6 6.70 -14.05 12.42
N ARG A 7 7.86 -14.71 12.33
CA ARG A 7 7.95 -16.15 12.35
C ARG A 7 7.50 -16.69 13.71
N THR A 8 6.75 -17.76 13.67
CA THR A 8 6.45 -18.52 14.89
C THR A 8 7.72 -19.14 15.45
N PRO A 9 7.76 -19.59 16.72
CA PRO A 9 8.91 -20.29 17.29
C PRO A 9 9.37 -21.46 16.45
N GLU A 10 8.44 -22.21 15.84
CA GLU A 10 8.70 -23.34 14.97
C GLU A 10 9.34 -22.90 13.64
N GLU A 11 8.77 -21.91 12.97
CA GLU A 11 9.33 -21.33 11.75
C GLU A 11 10.70 -20.67 11.98
N MET A 12 10.95 -20.17 13.19
CA MET A 12 12.26 -19.62 13.56
C MET A 12 13.28 -20.73 13.78
N ALA A 13 12.87 -21.85 14.40
CA ALA A 13 13.75 -23.01 14.58
C ALA A 13 14.19 -23.59 13.24
N ASP A 14 13.25 -23.81 12.32
CA ASP A 14 13.50 -24.29 10.96
C ASP A 14 14.42 -23.34 10.18
N PHE A 15 14.19 -22.04 10.31
CA PHE A 15 15.03 -21.02 9.68
C PHE A 15 16.46 -21.05 10.22
N MET A 16 16.65 -21.15 11.54
CA MET A 16 17.96 -21.20 12.17
C MET A 16 18.72 -22.48 11.79
N GLU A 17 18.03 -23.61 11.75
CA GLU A 17 18.58 -24.89 11.31
C GLU A 17 19.07 -24.83 9.86
N GLN A 18 18.31 -24.19 8.96
CA GLN A 18 18.69 -23.98 7.56
C GLN A 18 20.01 -23.20 7.42
N TRP A 19 20.31 -22.32 8.38
CA TRP A 19 21.55 -21.51 8.40
C TRP A 19 22.65 -22.11 9.28
N GLY A 20 22.46 -23.34 9.80
CA GLY A 20 23.42 -24.04 10.65
C GLY A 20 23.61 -23.39 12.02
N ILE A 21 22.62 -22.64 12.50
CA ILE A 21 22.62 -21.98 13.81
C ILE A 21 21.87 -22.88 14.79
N GLU A 22 22.53 -23.35 15.84
CA GLU A 22 21.89 -24.16 16.87
C GLU A 22 20.88 -23.34 17.68
N TYR A 23 19.61 -23.74 17.58
CA TYR A 23 18.52 -23.15 18.35
C TYR A 23 18.49 -23.74 19.75
N THR A 24 19.01 -23.00 20.71
CA THR A 24 19.19 -23.49 22.08
C THR A 24 17.87 -23.57 22.85
N TRP A 25 17.86 -24.33 23.96
CA TRP A 25 16.68 -24.41 24.82
C TRP A 25 16.31 -23.06 25.47
N VAL A 26 17.30 -22.17 25.63
CA VAL A 26 17.11 -20.80 26.13
C VAL A 26 16.33 -19.97 25.11
N ASP A 27 16.63 -20.12 23.82
CA ASP A 27 15.91 -19.44 22.75
C ASP A 27 14.46 -19.88 22.68
N LYS A 28 14.20 -21.19 22.90
CA LYS A 28 12.83 -21.73 22.98
C LYS A 28 12.02 -21.16 24.14
N LEU A 29 12.66 -20.89 25.27
CA LEU A 29 12.01 -20.30 26.45
C LEU A 29 11.78 -18.79 26.28
N LEU A 30 12.74 -18.06 25.70
CA LEU A 30 12.69 -16.60 25.57
C LEU A 30 11.85 -16.16 24.37
N HIS A 31 11.79 -16.96 23.30
CA HIS A 31 11.10 -16.60 22.07
C HIS A 31 9.64 -16.21 22.26
N PRO A 32 8.79 -16.92 23.02
CA PRO A 32 7.40 -16.52 23.21
C PRO A 32 7.27 -15.16 23.91
N PHE A 33 8.17 -14.84 24.86
CA PHE A 33 8.19 -13.55 25.53
C PHE A 33 8.63 -12.41 24.58
N ILE A 34 9.64 -12.67 23.77
CA ILE A 34 10.10 -11.72 22.75
C ILE A 34 8.98 -11.49 21.72
N TRP A 35 8.31 -12.56 21.29
CA TRP A 35 7.19 -12.47 20.36
C TRP A 35 6.02 -11.64 20.93
N VAL A 36 5.62 -11.90 22.17
CA VAL A 36 4.58 -11.11 22.86
C VAL A 36 5.00 -9.66 22.97
N TRP A 37 6.25 -9.39 23.35
CA TRP A 37 6.79 -8.02 23.47
C TRP A 37 6.74 -7.29 22.12
N VAL A 38 7.17 -7.93 21.04
CA VAL A 38 7.11 -7.36 19.68
C VAL A 38 5.66 -7.04 19.29
N ARG A 39 4.72 -7.92 19.62
CA ARG A 39 3.28 -7.68 19.36
C ARG A 39 2.73 -6.49 20.14
N ILE A 40 3.12 -6.35 21.39
CA ILE A 40 2.72 -5.21 22.21
C ILE A 40 3.31 -3.91 21.64
N GLU A 41 4.58 -3.92 21.24
CA GLU A 41 5.24 -2.77 20.62
C GLU A 41 4.57 -2.38 19.29
N GLU A 42 4.25 -3.35 18.44
CA GLU A 42 3.52 -3.12 17.19
C GLU A 42 2.13 -2.52 17.45
N MET A 43 1.39 -3.08 18.41
CA MET A 43 0.08 -2.57 18.80
C MET A 43 0.17 -1.12 19.31
N TRP A 44 1.15 -0.83 20.14
CA TRP A 44 1.38 0.52 20.66
C TRP A 44 1.76 1.51 19.57
N ASN A 45 2.65 1.11 18.66
CA ASN A 45 3.04 1.93 17.52
C ASN A 45 1.86 2.19 16.57
N ASN A 46 1.02 1.18 16.32
CA ASN A 46 -0.18 1.33 15.51
C ASN A 46 -1.19 2.28 16.17
N LEU A 47 -1.39 2.17 17.49
CA LEU A 47 -2.27 3.07 18.24
C LEU A 47 -1.75 4.51 18.18
N ARG A 48 -0.45 4.70 18.39
CA ARG A 48 0.21 6.01 18.28
C ARG A 48 0.06 6.62 16.88
N CYS A 49 0.23 5.80 15.83
CA CYS A 49 0.01 6.26 14.45
C CYS A 49 -1.45 6.67 14.21
N ARG A 50 -2.43 5.93 14.76
CA ARG A 50 -3.85 6.30 14.67
C ARG A 50 -4.13 7.63 15.36
N CYS A 51 -3.61 7.84 16.57
CA CYS A 51 -3.73 9.11 17.28
C CYS A 51 -3.10 10.27 16.50
N GLN A 52 -1.93 10.06 15.88
CA GLN A 52 -1.28 11.07 15.05
C GLN A 52 -2.14 11.41 13.81
N ARG A 53 -2.70 10.42 13.13
CA ARG A 53 -3.61 10.64 11.99
C ARG A 53 -4.85 11.42 12.40
N PHE A 54 -5.42 11.12 13.57
CA PHE A 54 -6.56 11.85 14.10
C PHE A 54 -6.24 13.32 14.39
N GLN A 55 -5.04 13.61 14.92
CA GLN A 55 -4.66 14.98 15.30
C GLN A 55 -4.13 15.81 14.13
N LYS A 56 -3.40 15.20 13.20
CA LYS A 56 -2.62 15.90 12.17
C LYS A 56 -3.02 15.53 10.74
N GLY A 57 -3.92 14.55 10.56
CA GLY A 57 -4.26 13.99 9.26
C GLY A 57 -3.23 12.98 8.72
N TYR A 58 -2.07 12.85 9.36
CA TYR A 58 -1.03 11.90 8.97
C TYR A 58 -0.21 11.44 10.18
N SER A 59 0.47 10.30 10.07
CA SER A 59 1.40 9.77 11.06
C SER A 59 2.85 9.89 10.60
N LYS A 60 3.80 9.68 11.52
CA LYS A 60 5.23 9.62 11.16
C LYS A 60 5.54 8.56 10.11
N ARG A 61 4.80 7.45 10.11
CA ARG A 61 4.95 6.38 9.14
C ARG A 61 4.54 6.85 7.75
N ASP A 62 3.45 7.60 7.65
CA ASP A 62 2.92 8.09 6.38
C ASP A 62 3.88 9.06 5.68
N VAL A 63 4.74 9.75 6.44
CA VAL A 63 5.79 10.61 5.88
C VAL A 63 6.84 9.81 5.10
N TRP A 64 7.18 8.60 5.57
CA TRP A 64 8.11 7.72 4.88
C TRP A 64 7.45 6.92 3.75
N GLU A 65 6.15 6.65 3.88
CA GLU A 65 5.32 5.93 2.92
C GLU A 65 4.31 6.90 2.27
N MET A 66 4.76 8.12 1.91
CA MET A 66 3.87 9.20 1.43
C MET A 66 3.10 8.80 0.18
N ARG A 67 3.71 8.04 -0.72
CA ARG A 67 3.06 7.50 -1.92
C ARG A 67 1.85 6.65 -1.54
N ASP A 68 2.05 5.68 -0.64
CA ASP A 68 1.01 4.73 -0.25
C ASP A 68 -0.08 5.41 0.55
N TRP A 69 0.29 6.32 1.44
CA TRP A 69 -0.66 7.16 2.15
C TRP A 69 -1.52 7.99 1.20
N PHE A 70 -0.91 8.59 0.18
CA PHE A 70 -1.61 9.38 -0.84
C PHE A 70 -2.61 8.51 -1.61
N ILE A 71 -2.17 7.37 -2.14
CA ILE A 71 -3.02 6.46 -2.91
C ILE A 71 -4.19 5.96 -2.04
N GLN A 72 -3.91 5.49 -0.83
CA GLN A 72 -4.92 4.96 0.08
C GLN A 72 -5.93 6.03 0.55
N THR A 73 -5.54 7.30 0.56
CA THR A 73 -6.40 8.40 0.98
C THR A 73 -7.16 8.98 -0.21
N ALA A 74 -6.49 9.27 -1.31
CA ALA A 74 -7.09 9.92 -2.48
C ALA A 74 -8.07 9.01 -3.23
N LYS A 75 -7.76 7.71 -3.35
CA LYS A 75 -8.62 6.74 -4.05
C LYS A 75 -10.06 6.68 -3.51
N PRO A 76 -10.31 6.44 -2.21
CA PRO A 76 -11.67 6.46 -1.66
C PRO A 76 -12.31 7.84 -1.72
N MET A 77 -11.55 8.92 -1.54
CA MET A 77 -12.09 10.29 -1.65
C MET A 77 -12.61 10.59 -3.05
N LEU A 78 -11.85 10.24 -4.10
CA LEU A 78 -12.28 10.43 -5.49
C LEU A 78 -13.52 9.60 -5.82
N ARG A 79 -13.61 8.35 -5.32
CA ARG A 79 -14.81 7.51 -5.47
C ARG A 79 -16.02 8.11 -4.76
N GLU A 80 -15.84 8.60 -3.55
CA GLU A 80 -16.91 9.26 -2.80
C GLU A 80 -17.35 10.55 -3.50
N LEU A 81 -16.42 11.36 -3.96
CA LEU A 81 -16.69 12.57 -4.71
C LEU A 81 -17.47 12.27 -6.00
N SER A 82 -17.14 11.22 -6.73
CA SER A 82 -17.86 10.82 -7.94
C SER A 82 -19.32 10.47 -7.71
N THR A 83 -19.69 10.05 -6.49
CA THR A 83 -21.08 9.71 -6.12
C THR A 83 -21.84 10.87 -5.50
N LYS A 84 -21.14 11.78 -4.81
CA LYS A 84 -21.73 12.86 -4.00
C LYS A 84 -21.44 14.27 -4.54
N ALA A 85 -20.73 14.38 -5.67
CA ALA A 85 -20.40 15.69 -6.23
C ALA A 85 -21.69 16.43 -6.61
N TYR A 86 -21.97 17.51 -5.88
CA TYR A 86 -23.06 18.45 -6.16
C TYR A 86 -22.59 19.60 -7.06
N ASP A 87 -21.27 19.74 -7.18
CA ASP A 87 -20.63 20.81 -7.95
C ASP A 87 -19.66 20.21 -8.97
N TYR A 88 -19.59 20.80 -10.13
CA TYR A 88 -18.72 20.35 -11.22
C TYR A 88 -18.21 21.57 -12.00
N PRO A 89 -17.01 21.48 -12.62
CA PRO A 89 -16.45 22.58 -13.42
C PRO A 89 -17.40 22.99 -14.55
N GLU A 90 -17.63 24.28 -14.72
CA GLU A 90 -18.55 24.81 -15.74
C GLU A 90 -18.33 24.26 -17.15
N LYS A 91 -17.09 23.91 -17.48
CA LYS A 91 -16.67 23.39 -18.79
C LYS A 91 -16.84 21.89 -18.94
N VAL A 92 -17.20 21.19 -17.87
CA VAL A 92 -17.29 19.72 -17.81
C VAL A 92 -18.69 19.38 -17.30
N GLY A 93 -19.48 18.69 -18.10
CA GLY A 93 -20.81 18.26 -17.64
C GLY A 93 -20.74 17.26 -16.48
N GLU A 94 -21.79 17.19 -15.66
CA GLU A 94 -21.85 16.34 -14.46
C GLU A 94 -21.43 14.88 -14.72
N ASP A 95 -22.00 14.25 -15.75
CA ASP A 95 -21.69 12.86 -16.09
C ASP A 95 -20.22 12.67 -16.51
N GLN A 96 -19.66 13.64 -17.20
CA GLN A 96 -18.27 13.61 -17.61
C GLN A 96 -17.34 13.81 -16.41
N TRP A 97 -17.72 14.69 -15.49
CA TRP A 97 -16.99 14.93 -14.24
C TRP A 97 -16.94 13.68 -13.39
N ARG A 98 -18.06 13.01 -13.19
CA ARG A 98 -18.13 11.73 -12.47
C ARG A 98 -17.22 10.66 -13.08
N LYS A 99 -17.23 10.54 -14.41
CA LYS A 99 -16.34 9.59 -15.13
C LYS A 99 -14.87 9.92 -14.95
N LEU A 100 -14.49 11.20 -14.98
CA LEU A 100 -13.11 11.63 -14.75
C LEU A 100 -12.63 11.31 -13.33
N LEU A 101 -13.49 11.52 -12.32
CA LEU A 101 -13.16 11.17 -10.93
C LEU A 101 -12.97 9.66 -10.75
N LEU A 102 -13.82 8.85 -11.38
CA LEU A 102 -13.67 7.38 -11.38
C LEU A 102 -12.41 6.96 -12.11
N GLU A 103 -12.13 7.52 -13.30
CA GLU A 103 -10.88 7.28 -14.04
C GLU A 103 -9.65 7.57 -13.16
N MET A 104 -9.63 8.69 -12.46
CA MET A 104 -8.54 9.02 -11.55
C MET A 104 -8.40 8.01 -10.41
N ALA A 105 -9.50 7.53 -9.84
CA ALA A 105 -9.49 6.51 -8.80
C ALA A 105 -8.98 5.14 -9.30
N GLU A 106 -9.35 4.76 -10.52
CA GLU A 106 -8.88 3.53 -11.18
C GLU A 106 -7.38 3.61 -11.51
N LEU A 107 -6.91 4.76 -11.98
CA LEU A 107 -5.47 4.98 -12.22
C LEU A 107 -4.64 4.85 -10.94
N LEU A 108 -5.15 5.36 -9.81
CA LEU A 108 -4.52 5.15 -8.51
C LEU A 108 -4.50 3.67 -8.09
N GLU A 109 -5.52 2.89 -8.46
CA GLU A 109 -5.56 1.46 -8.19
C GLU A 109 -4.49 0.69 -8.97
N VAL A 110 -4.27 1.04 -10.24
CA VAL A 110 -3.16 0.49 -11.06
C VAL A 110 -1.81 0.83 -10.44
N MET A 111 -1.64 2.04 -9.87
CA MET A 111 -0.41 2.44 -9.18
C MET A 111 -0.19 1.68 -7.86
N ASP A 112 -1.26 1.23 -7.20
CA ASP A 112 -1.23 0.50 -5.91
C ASP A 112 -0.92 -1.00 -6.08
N LEU A 113 -1.29 -1.58 -7.20
CA LEU A 113 -1.16 -3.01 -7.49
C LEU A 113 0.27 -3.58 -7.34
N TRP A 114 1.29 -2.72 -7.25
CA TRP A 114 2.68 -3.15 -7.15
C TRP A 114 3.04 -3.84 -5.82
N GLU A 115 2.42 -3.45 -4.70
CA GLU A 115 2.86 -3.92 -3.38
C GLU A 115 2.22 -5.25 -2.94
N ASP A 116 1.01 -5.56 -3.40
CA ASP A 116 0.22 -6.67 -2.84
C ASP A 116 0.43 -8.04 -3.52
N GLY A 117 1.37 -8.17 -4.42
CA GLY A 117 1.47 -9.42 -5.22
C GLY A 117 0.24 -9.68 -6.11
N ALA A 118 -0.84 -8.88 -5.95
CA ALA A 118 -2.06 -8.99 -6.74
C ALA A 118 -1.80 -8.69 -8.21
N ALA A 119 -0.95 -7.70 -8.51
CA ALA A 119 -0.53 -7.38 -9.86
C ALA A 119 0.29 -8.52 -10.48
N ARG A 120 1.18 -9.14 -9.69
CA ARG A 120 1.94 -10.32 -10.11
C ARG A 120 1.00 -11.48 -10.43
N LYS A 121 0.01 -11.69 -9.56
CA LYS A 121 -0.99 -12.75 -9.70
C LYS A 121 -1.92 -12.50 -10.89
N ALA A 122 -2.35 -11.25 -11.11
CA ALA A 122 -3.14 -10.84 -12.27
C ALA A 122 -2.37 -10.96 -13.59
N ALA A 123 -1.06 -10.69 -13.57
CA ALA A 123 -0.16 -10.88 -14.71
C ALA A 123 0.27 -12.36 -14.90
N GLY A 124 -0.22 -13.30 -14.05
CA GLY A 124 0.15 -14.72 -14.13
C GLY A 124 1.59 -15.01 -13.75
N ILE A 125 2.26 -14.08 -13.03
CA ILE A 125 3.66 -14.22 -12.64
C ILE A 125 3.72 -15.02 -11.32
N ALA A 126 4.28 -16.22 -11.36
CA ALA A 126 4.49 -17.04 -10.17
C ALA A 126 5.39 -16.30 -9.16
N GLU A 127 5.23 -16.60 -7.87
CA GLU A 127 5.93 -15.91 -6.77
C GLU A 127 7.47 -15.97 -6.91
N ASN A 128 7.98 -17.02 -7.56
CA ASN A 128 9.40 -17.25 -7.83
C ASN A 128 9.81 -16.96 -9.29
N ASP A 129 8.90 -16.48 -10.11
CA ASP A 129 9.21 -16.23 -11.52
C ASP A 129 9.94 -14.89 -11.67
N ARG A 130 11.17 -14.96 -12.20
CA ARG A 130 12.01 -13.80 -12.53
C ARG A 130 11.77 -13.33 -13.97
N ASN A 131 10.53 -13.36 -14.43
CA ASN A 131 10.20 -12.92 -15.79
C ASN A 131 10.38 -11.40 -15.90
N VAL A 132 11.56 -11.00 -16.34
CA VAL A 132 11.95 -9.58 -16.52
C VAL A 132 11.01 -8.85 -17.46
N GLU A 133 10.49 -9.54 -18.47
CA GLU A 133 9.59 -8.95 -19.47
C GLU A 133 8.21 -8.62 -18.88
N ALA A 134 7.66 -9.52 -18.06
CA ALA A 134 6.41 -9.26 -17.36
C ALA A 134 6.51 -8.08 -16.41
N TYR A 135 7.66 -7.95 -15.70
CA TYR A 135 7.92 -6.79 -14.85
C TYR A 135 8.08 -5.49 -15.66
N ARG A 136 8.68 -5.55 -16.85
CA ARG A 136 8.79 -4.38 -17.73
C ARG A 136 7.42 -3.89 -18.19
N LEU A 137 6.55 -4.81 -18.61
CA LEU A 137 5.19 -4.49 -19.02
C LEU A 137 4.39 -3.86 -17.89
N LEU A 138 4.49 -4.46 -16.70
CA LEU A 138 3.82 -3.94 -15.51
C LEU A 138 4.31 -2.54 -15.12
N ASN A 139 5.63 -2.32 -15.13
CA ASN A 139 6.22 -1.00 -14.89
C ASN A 139 5.77 0.03 -15.92
N ALA A 140 5.74 -0.35 -17.21
CA ALA A 140 5.31 0.54 -18.27
C ALA A 140 3.83 0.94 -18.12
N GLU A 141 2.99 0.03 -17.68
CA GLU A 141 1.57 0.30 -17.40
C GLU A 141 1.42 1.24 -16.20
N GLN A 142 2.17 1.03 -15.13
CA GLN A 142 2.17 1.93 -13.97
C GLN A 142 2.65 3.34 -14.31
N GLU A 143 3.72 3.47 -15.10
CA GLU A 143 4.20 4.78 -15.55
C GLU A 143 3.15 5.51 -16.38
N ARG A 144 2.46 4.80 -17.30
CA ARG A 144 1.34 5.39 -18.08
C ARG A 144 0.19 5.83 -17.17
N ALA A 145 -0.18 5.00 -16.20
CA ALA A 145 -1.23 5.33 -15.25
C ALA A 145 -0.85 6.57 -14.42
N LYS A 146 0.39 6.63 -13.96
CA LYS A 146 0.94 7.77 -13.22
C LYS A 146 0.89 9.06 -14.06
N ASP A 147 1.40 9.03 -15.28
CA ASP A 147 1.42 10.20 -16.15
C ASP A 147 0.00 10.69 -16.47
N ARG A 148 -0.93 9.76 -16.73
CA ARG A 148 -2.33 10.09 -16.98
C ARG A 148 -3.01 10.66 -15.74
N PHE A 149 -2.77 10.07 -14.57
CA PHE A 149 -3.31 10.57 -13.31
C PHE A 149 -2.85 12.00 -13.05
N PHE A 150 -1.55 12.26 -13.10
CA PHE A 150 -1.02 13.61 -12.83
C PHE A 150 -1.43 14.64 -13.88
N PHE A 151 -1.62 14.23 -15.13
CA PHE A 151 -2.19 15.10 -16.14
C PHE A 151 -3.62 15.55 -15.77
N LEU A 152 -4.49 14.60 -15.40
CA LEU A 152 -5.86 14.89 -15.00
C LEU A 152 -5.90 15.70 -13.70
N PHE A 153 -5.11 15.27 -12.71
CA PHE A 153 -5.02 15.93 -11.43
C PHE A 153 -4.57 17.40 -11.59
N ASN A 154 -3.51 17.66 -12.33
CA ASN A 154 -3.03 19.03 -12.57
C ASN A 154 -4.06 19.88 -13.30
N LYS A 155 -4.82 19.30 -14.22
CA LYS A 155 -5.83 20.03 -14.98
C LYS A 155 -7.03 20.43 -14.15
N TYR A 156 -7.44 19.59 -13.20
CA TYR A 156 -8.68 19.74 -12.45
C TYR A 156 -8.48 19.89 -10.93
N PHE A 157 -7.23 20.06 -10.47
CA PHE A 157 -6.91 20.09 -9.03
C PHE A 157 -7.71 21.15 -8.24
N PHE A 158 -7.92 22.32 -8.82
CA PHE A 158 -8.66 23.39 -8.15
C PHE A 158 -10.20 23.27 -8.30
N ASP A 159 -10.66 22.27 -9.04
CA ASP A 159 -12.08 21.98 -9.23
C ASP A 159 -12.50 20.75 -8.38
N LEU A 160 -11.57 20.14 -7.64
CA LEU A 160 -11.78 18.95 -6.79
C LEU A 160 -12.43 19.32 -5.42
#